data_709482b3e9b81a558d93546a35235ff7
#
_entry.id   709482b3e9b81a558d93546a35235ff7
#
_cell.length_a   1.000
_cell.length_b   1.000
_cell.length_c   1.000
_cell.angle_alpha   90.00
_cell.angle_beta   90.00
_cell.angle_gamma   90.00
#
_symmetry.space_group_name_H-M   'P 1'
#
loop_
_entity.id
_entity.type
_entity.pdbx_description
1 polymer ?
#
loop_
_entity_poly.entity_id
_entity_poly.type
_entity_poly.pdbx_seq_one_letter_code
_entity_poly.pdbx_strand_id
1 'polypeptide(L)'
;MTPAKPSVDMEPAYENHPTGANKPRIDAHKVRSQAYSAMLAGAAGHGYGSLDLFWFYKDADGPFPKDGFQHWRKAIAYEGSRQVGLMRRLFEQRPWHKMVPDQSAIALEQGQGTQRLVTARAKDGSFVIAYLAVRLQEVSGVSDWPI
;
A
#
# COMPACT_ATOMS: atom_id res chain seq x y z
N MET A 1 11.15 -31.02 -2.53
CA MET A 1 10.99 -29.55 -2.42
C MET A 1 10.35 -29.25 -1.08
N THR A 2 10.93 -28.36 -0.27
CA THR A 2 10.27 -27.88 0.95
C THR A 2 9.13 -26.96 0.53
N PRO A 3 7.90 -27.12 1.07
CA PRO A 3 6.80 -26.21 0.73
C PRO A 3 7.15 -24.77 1.14
N ALA A 4 6.85 -23.81 0.28
CA ALA A 4 7.04 -22.40 0.59
C ALA A 4 6.19 -22.02 1.80
N LYS A 5 6.80 -21.39 2.79
CA LYS A 5 6.09 -20.87 3.96
C LYS A 5 5.42 -19.54 3.61
N PRO A 6 4.22 -19.26 4.16
CA PRO A 6 3.60 -17.95 4.00
C PRO A 6 4.48 -16.87 4.62
N SER A 7 4.65 -15.76 3.92
CA SER A 7 5.31 -14.55 4.42
C SER A 7 4.29 -13.45 4.61
N VAL A 8 4.45 -12.61 5.64
CA VAL A 8 3.57 -11.49 5.93
C VAL A 8 4.43 -10.24 6.10
N ASP A 9 4.06 -9.15 5.44
CA ASP A 9 4.67 -7.84 5.65
C ASP A 9 4.01 -7.17 6.86
N MET A 10 4.60 -7.40 8.03
CA MET A 10 4.06 -6.94 9.33
C MET A 10 4.64 -5.62 9.79
N GLU A 11 5.71 -5.15 9.16
CA GLU A 11 6.34 -3.86 9.51
C GLU A 11 6.61 -3.02 8.26
N PRO A 12 5.54 -2.57 7.57
CA PRO A 12 5.66 -1.74 6.40
C PRO A 12 6.10 -0.32 6.76
N ALA A 13 6.23 0.52 5.75
CA ALA A 13 6.43 1.95 5.95
C ALA A 13 5.25 2.56 6.73
N TYR A 14 5.53 3.17 7.86
CA TYR A 14 4.51 3.78 8.73
C TYR A 14 4.07 5.14 8.19
N GLU A 15 2.77 5.34 8.04
CA GLU A 15 2.21 6.63 7.63
C GLU A 15 2.62 7.73 8.61
N ASN A 16 2.91 8.92 8.09
CA ASN A 16 3.45 10.07 8.79
C ASN A 16 4.85 9.87 9.41
N HIS A 17 5.54 8.77 9.12
CA HIS A 17 6.92 8.58 9.59
C HIS A 17 7.87 9.56 8.89
N PRO A 18 8.74 10.27 9.63
CA PRO A 18 9.77 11.12 9.03
C PRO A 18 10.81 10.29 8.29
N THR A 19 11.17 10.68 7.07
CA THR A 19 12.18 9.99 6.25
C THR A 19 13.57 10.63 6.36
N GLY A 20 13.71 11.66 7.18
CA GLY A 20 14.93 12.40 7.45
C GLY A 20 14.65 13.90 7.63
N ALA A 21 15.66 14.64 8.05
CA ALA A 21 15.56 16.09 8.19
C ALA A 21 15.18 16.74 6.84
N ASN A 22 14.19 17.61 6.85
CA ASN A 22 13.69 18.34 5.68
C ASN A 22 13.21 17.46 4.50
N LYS A 23 12.92 16.18 4.76
CA LYS A 23 12.32 15.28 3.75
C LYS A 23 10.82 15.11 3.98
N PRO A 24 10.05 14.87 2.92
CA PRO A 24 8.62 14.60 3.07
C PRO A 24 8.41 13.37 3.95
N ARG A 25 7.35 13.41 4.76
CA ARG A 25 6.91 12.25 5.54
C ARG A 25 6.29 11.20 4.65
N ILE A 26 6.24 9.96 5.14
CA ILE A 26 5.56 8.88 4.45
C ILE A 26 4.08 9.20 4.35
N ASP A 27 3.59 9.27 3.13
CA ASP A 27 2.20 9.61 2.79
C ASP A 27 1.34 8.37 2.51
N ALA A 28 0.05 8.58 2.35
CA ALA A 28 -0.92 7.55 2.02
C ALA A 28 -0.61 6.83 0.69
N HIS A 29 -0.01 7.53 -0.28
CA HIS A 29 0.39 6.92 -1.56
C HIS A 29 1.48 5.86 -1.35
N LYS A 30 2.50 6.18 -0.57
CA LYS A 30 3.59 5.24 -0.24
C LYS A 30 3.07 4.01 0.50
N VAL A 31 2.22 4.22 1.52
CA VAL A 31 1.59 3.15 2.30
C VAL A 31 0.75 2.24 1.41
N ARG A 32 -0.12 2.81 0.60
CA ARG A 32 -0.96 2.06 -0.35
C ARG A 32 -0.12 1.28 -1.36
N SER A 33 0.89 1.93 -1.96
CA SER A 33 1.74 1.29 -2.97
C SER A 33 2.49 0.09 -2.41
N GLN A 34 2.98 0.19 -1.18
CA GLN A 34 3.66 -0.91 -0.51
C GLN A 34 2.68 -2.05 -0.22
N ALA A 35 1.48 -1.75 0.28
CA ALA A 35 0.47 -2.75 0.58
C ALA A 35 0.07 -3.58 -0.65
N TYR A 36 -0.27 -2.91 -1.76
CA TYR A 36 -0.58 -3.62 -3.01
C TYR A 36 0.61 -4.39 -3.56
N SER A 37 1.82 -3.81 -3.51
CA SER A 37 3.04 -4.48 -3.97
C SER A 37 3.31 -5.76 -3.19
N ALA A 38 3.20 -5.73 -1.86
CA ALA A 38 3.39 -6.91 -1.03
C ALA A 38 2.37 -8.00 -1.35
N MET A 39 1.08 -7.67 -1.37
CA MET A 39 0.02 -8.63 -1.60
C MET A 39 0.06 -9.23 -3.02
N LEU A 40 0.32 -8.43 -4.05
CA LEU A 40 0.42 -8.89 -5.43
C LEU A 40 1.74 -9.59 -5.74
N ALA A 41 2.76 -9.42 -4.91
CA ALA A 41 4.00 -10.22 -4.93
C ALA A 41 3.86 -11.57 -4.21
N GLY A 42 2.69 -11.89 -3.66
CA GLY A 42 2.41 -13.17 -3.04
C GLY A 42 2.54 -13.21 -1.51
N ALA A 43 2.60 -12.06 -0.84
CA ALA A 43 2.51 -12.04 0.62
C ALA A 43 1.15 -12.60 1.09
N ALA A 44 1.18 -13.34 2.20
CA ALA A 44 0.00 -13.89 2.85
C ALA A 44 -0.74 -12.89 3.74
N GLY A 45 -0.22 -11.67 3.84
CA GLY A 45 -0.84 -10.57 4.59
C GLY A 45 0.04 -9.33 4.59
N HIS A 46 -0.56 -8.22 4.98
CA HIS A 46 0.09 -6.92 5.13
C HIS A 46 -0.49 -6.16 6.31
N GLY A 47 0.36 -5.65 7.19
CA GLY A 47 -0.02 -4.78 8.29
C GLY A 47 -0.06 -3.31 7.86
N TYR A 48 -0.88 -2.51 8.53
CA TYR A 48 -0.83 -1.06 8.45
C TYR A 48 -0.16 -0.50 9.70
N GLY A 49 0.67 0.52 9.55
CA GLY A 49 1.29 1.23 10.66
C GLY A 49 1.21 2.74 10.52
N SER A 50 1.14 3.41 11.64
CA SER A 50 1.39 4.84 11.80
C SER A 50 2.18 5.05 13.07
N LEU A 51 3.22 5.87 13.02
CA LEU A 51 4.05 6.13 14.18
C LEU A 51 3.27 6.85 15.28
N ASP A 52 2.35 7.71 14.91
CA ASP A 52 1.46 8.43 15.84
C ASP A 52 0.55 7.47 16.63
N LEU A 53 0.09 6.37 16.00
CA LEU A 53 -0.67 5.32 16.65
C LEU A 53 0.21 4.41 17.50
N PHE A 54 1.35 4.03 16.98
CA PHE A 54 2.29 3.14 17.67
C PHE A 54 2.72 3.72 19.03
N TRP A 55 2.96 5.04 19.09
CA TRP A 55 3.35 5.72 20.30
C TRP A 55 2.18 6.27 21.12
N PHE A 56 0.94 6.08 20.69
CA PHE A 56 -0.23 6.74 21.30
C PHE A 56 0.01 8.24 21.51
N TYR A 57 0.56 8.91 20.46
CA TYR A 57 1.03 10.28 20.55
C TYR A 57 -0.05 11.24 21.06
N LYS A 58 0.26 11.99 22.11
CA LYS A 58 -0.59 13.04 22.71
C LYS A 58 0.14 14.36 22.61
N ASP A 59 -0.54 15.39 22.18
CA ASP A 59 -0.02 16.68 21.68
C ASP A 59 1.15 17.35 22.44
N ALA A 60 1.41 17.07 23.71
CA ALA A 60 2.40 17.79 24.50
C ALA A 60 3.47 16.93 25.15
N ASP A 61 3.24 15.65 25.34
CA ASP A 61 3.95 14.87 26.34
C ASP A 61 4.84 13.74 25.80
N GLY A 62 5.07 13.71 24.48
CA GLY A 62 5.86 12.65 23.85
C GLY A 62 7.38 12.89 23.96
N PRO A 63 8.19 11.81 24.00
CA PRO A 63 9.65 11.87 24.08
C PRO A 63 10.32 12.35 22.79
N PHE A 64 9.54 12.63 21.73
CA PHE A 64 10.05 12.99 20.40
C PHE A 64 9.74 14.44 20.02
N PRO A 65 10.48 15.01 19.04
CA PRO A 65 10.21 16.35 18.52
C PRO A 65 8.74 16.45 18.06
N LYS A 66 8.08 17.53 18.51
CA LYS A 66 6.65 17.77 18.27
C LYS A 66 6.29 18.04 16.81
N ASP A 67 7.27 18.30 15.96
CA ASP A 67 7.06 18.74 14.59
C ASP A 67 6.52 17.62 13.69
N GLY A 68 5.28 17.81 13.26
CA GLY A 68 4.61 16.96 12.27
C GLY A 68 3.96 15.69 12.81
N PHE A 69 4.08 15.37 14.10
CA PHE A 69 3.27 14.32 14.73
C PHE A 69 1.86 14.82 15.02
N GLN A 70 0.90 13.91 14.94
CA GLN A 70 -0.50 14.19 15.19
C GLN A 70 -0.99 13.40 16.41
N HIS A 71 -1.96 13.94 17.12
CA HIS A 71 -2.63 13.20 18.17
C HIS A 71 -3.18 11.86 17.62
N TRP A 72 -2.99 10.75 18.34
CA TRP A 72 -3.36 9.40 17.89
C TRP A 72 -4.81 9.27 17.41
N ARG A 73 -5.75 10.04 18.00
CA ARG A 73 -7.15 10.07 17.56
C ARG A 73 -7.34 10.65 16.15
N LYS A 74 -6.47 11.56 15.72
CA LYS A 74 -6.46 12.04 14.32
C LYS A 74 -5.83 11.01 13.41
N ALA A 75 -4.78 10.34 13.89
CA ALA A 75 -4.06 9.33 13.12
C ALA A 75 -4.90 8.09 12.76
N ILE A 76 -5.91 7.76 13.55
CA ILE A 76 -6.90 6.71 13.21
C ILE A 76 -7.58 6.98 11.86
N ALA A 77 -7.80 8.25 11.51
CA ALA A 77 -8.48 8.69 10.30
C ALA A 77 -7.52 9.02 9.14
N TYR A 78 -6.26 8.59 9.22
CA TYR A 78 -5.32 8.81 8.13
C TYR A 78 -5.78 8.16 6.83
N GLU A 79 -5.47 8.85 5.73
CA GLU A 79 -5.92 8.44 4.39
C GLU A 79 -5.33 7.07 3.99
N GLY A 80 -4.09 6.77 4.36
CA GLY A 80 -3.47 5.46 4.12
C GLY A 80 -4.20 4.33 4.81
N SER A 81 -4.62 4.54 6.07
CA SER A 81 -5.45 3.58 6.81
C SER A 81 -6.74 3.25 6.04
N ARG A 82 -7.45 4.30 5.58
CA ARG A 82 -8.66 4.16 4.79
C ARG A 82 -8.41 3.39 3.48
N GLN A 83 -7.32 3.71 2.77
CA GLN A 83 -6.96 3.11 1.49
C GLN A 83 -6.55 1.64 1.63
N VAL A 84 -5.81 1.28 2.67
CA VAL A 84 -5.51 -0.14 2.98
C VAL A 84 -6.79 -0.90 3.34
N GLY A 85 -7.73 -0.27 4.02
CA GLY A 85 -9.06 -0.83 4.25
C GLY A 85 -9.86 -1.07 2.96
N LEU A 86 -9.72 -0.21 1.94
CA LEU A 86 -10.30 -0.45 0.60
C LEU A 86 -9.65 -1.66 -0.08
N MET A 87 -8.31 -1.76 -0.03
CA MET A 87 -7.57 -2.91 -0.55
C MET A 87 -8.06 -4.21 0.12
N ARG A 88 -8.15 -4.23 1.43
CA ARG A 88 -8.66 -5.39 2.18
C ARG A 88 -10.02 -5.84 1.62
N ARG A 89 -10.99 -4.94 1.47
CA ARG A 89 -12.30 -5.26 0.91
C ARG A 89 -12.22 -5.81 -0.52
N LEU A 90 -11.34 -5.25 -1.36
CA LEU A 90 -11.11 -5.75 -2.72
C LEU A 90 -10.65 -7.20 -2.73
N PHE A 91 -9.72 -7.54 -1.84
CA PHE A 91 -9.19 -8.91 -1.74
C PHE A 91 -10.20 -9.86 -1.12
N GLU A 92 -10.88 -9.50 -0.04
CA GLU A 92 -11.87 -10.34 0.65
C GLU A 92 -13.10 -10.69 -0.22
N GLN A 93 -13.41 -9.89 -1.23
CA GLN A 93 -14.48 -10.19 -2.19
C GLN A 93 -14.10 -11.27 -3.22
N ARG A 94 -12.88 -11.79 -3.18
CA ARG A 94 -12.34 -12.77 -4.13
C ARG A 94 -11.56 -13.85 -3.38
N PRO A 95 -11.42 -15.05 -3.96
CA PRO A 95 -10.58 -16.10 -3.37
C PRO A 95 -9.09 -15.76 -3.52
N TRP A 96 -8.65 -14.66 -2.92
CA TRP A 96 -7.31 -14.08 -3.04
C TRP A 96 -6.19 -15.08 -2.68
N HIS A 97 -6.46 -16.03 -1.79
CA HIS A 97 -5.52 -17.10 -1.41
C HIS A 97 -5.17 -18.04 -2.58
N LYS A 98 -5.91 -17.97 -3.69
CA LYS A 98 -5.61 -18.68 -4.94
C LYS A 98 -4.77 -17.88 -5.91
N MET A 99 -4.43 -16.64 -5.58
CA MET A 99 -3.62 -15.79 -6.44
C MET A 99 -2.17 -16.24 -6.49
N VAL A 100 -1.55 -15.99 -7.64
CA VAL A 100 -0.11 -16.11 -7.86
C VAL A 100 0.39 -14.83 -8.51
N PRO A 101 1.57 -14.33 -8.13
CA PRO A 101 2.20 -13.22 -8.84
C PRO A 101 2.34 -13.54 -10.32
N ASP A 102 1.92 -12.63 -11.18
CA ASP A 102 2.04 -12.80 -12.63
C ASP A 102 2.15 -11.44 -13.31
N GLN A 103 3.38 -11.03 -13.58
CA GLN A 103 3.64 -9.75 -14.23
C GLN A 103 3.37 -9.79 -15.75
N SER A 104 3.16 -10.95 -16.34
CA SER A 104 2.78 -11.12 -17.75
C SER A 104 1.28 -10.98 -18.00
N ALA A 105 0.46 -10.93 -16.94
CA ALA A 105 -0.99 -10.83 -17.06
C ALA A 105 -1.47 -9.54 -17.76
N ILE A 106 -0.61 -8.53 -17.88
CA ILE A 106 -0.88 -7.28 -18.57
C ILE A 106 0.31 -6.94 -19.48
N ALA A 107 0.01 -6.70 -20.77
CA ALA A 107 0.99 -6.37 -21.80
C ALA A 107 1.39 -4.88 -21.77
N LEU A 108 1.69 -4.33 -20.62
CA LEU A 108 2.19 -2.97 -20.43
C LEU A 108 3.59 -2.99 -19.87
N GLU A 109 4.39 -1.96 -20.18
CA GLU A 109 5.67 -1.76 -19.51
C GLU A 109 5.46 -1.61 -18.01
N GLN A 110 6.20 -2.39 -17.24
CA GLN A 110 5.98 -2.49 -15.79
C GLN A 110 6.43 -1.25 -15.00
N GLY A 111 7.13 -0.32 -15.64
CA GLY A 111 7.69 0.83 -14.95
C GLY A 111 8.72 0.46 -13.88
N GLN A 112 9.20 1.46 -13.13
CA GLN A 112 10.17 1.28 -12.05
C GLN A 112 9.77 2.07 -10.80
N GLY A 113 10.26 1.63 -9.64
CA GLY A 113 10.06 2.32 -8.37
C GLY A 113 8.60 2.48 -7.99
N THR A 114 8.19 3.72 -7.69
CA THR A 114 6.83 4.06 -7.27
C THR A 114 5.80 4.12 -8.39
N GLN A 115 6.23 4.01 -9.65
CA GLN A 115 5.37 3.96 -10.84
C GLN A 115 5.21 2.54 -11.39
N ARG A 116 5.66 1.55 -10.65
CA ARG A 116 5.62 0.16 -11.09
C ARG A 116 4.18 -0.37 -11.11
N LEU A 117 3.83 -0.97 -12.25
CA LEU A 117 2.64 -1.83 -12.35
C LEU A 117 2.95 -3.18 -11.69
N VAL A 118 2.12 -3.60 -10.74
CA VAL A 118 2.20 -4.94 -10.13
C VAL A 118 0.92 -5.69 -10.37
N THR A 119 1.05 -6.96 -10.75
CA THR A 119 -0.08 -7.81 -11.13
C THR A 119 0.00 -9.19 -10.49
N ALA A 120 -1.17 -9.74 -10.20
CA ALA A 120 -1.34 -11.13 -9.81
C ALA A 120 -2.65 -11.67 -10.41
N ARG A 121 -2.70 -12.96 -10.70
CA ARG A 121 -3.89 -13.62 -11.22
C ARG A 121 -4.30 -14.81 -10.35
N ALA A 122 -5.56 -15.17 -10.41
CA ALA A 122 -6.00 -16.47 -9.88
C ALA A 122 -5.37 -17.61 -10.67
N LYS A 123 -4.99 -18.71 -10.00
CA LYS A 123 -4.42 -19.90 -10.65
C LYS A 123 -5.32 -20.49 -11.73
N ASP A 124 -6.64 -20.40 -11.52
CA ASP A 124 -7.67 -20.88 -12.45
C ASP A 124 -8.05 -19.87 -13.55
N GLY A 125 -7.39 -18.71 -13.58
CA GLY A 125 -7.66 -17.66 -14.56
C GLY A 125 -8.93 -16.84 -14.32
N SER A 126 -9.65 -17.06 -13.23
CA SER A 126 -10.97 -16.45 -12.99
C SER A 126 -10.93 -14.94 -12.80
N PHE A 127 -9.79 -14.38 -12.36
CA PHE A 127 -9.58 -12.94 -12.22
C PHE A 127 -8.11 -12.55 -12.24
N VAL A 128 -7.86 -11.29 -12.54
CA VAL A 128 -6.57 -10.60 -12.42
C VAL A 128 -6.77 -9.37 -11.53
N ILE A 129 -5.81 -9.09 -10.68
CA ILE A 129 -5.70 -7.81 -9.97
C ILE A 129 -4.42 -7.13 -10.43
N ALA A 130 -4.55 -5.88 -10.85
CA ALA A 130 -3.45 -5.01 -11.21
C ALA A 130 -3.47 -3.75 -10.35
N TYR A 131 -2.31 -3.32 -9.92
CA TYR A 131 -2.14 -2.05 -9.22
C TYR A 131 -1.12 -1.19 -9.96
N LEU A 132 -1.57 -0.03 -10.42
CA LEU A 132 -0.76 0.99 -11.04
C LEU A 132 -0.52 2.12 -10.04
N ALA A 133 0.73 2.28 -9.61
CA ALA A 133 1.11 3.25 -8.59
C ALA A 133 1.38 4.65 -9.18
N VAL A 134 0.51 5.16 -10.06
CA VAL A 134 0.64 6.51 -10.65
C VAL A 134 -0.22 7.50 -9.88
N ARG A 135 0.27 8.71 -9.68
CA ARG A 135 -0.58 9.83 -9.28
C ARG A 135 -1.30 10.34 -10.53
N LEU A 136 -2.63 10.40 -10.50
CA LEU A 136 -3.45 10.87 -11.63
C LEU A 136 -3.07 12.29 -12.15
N GLN A 137 -2.34 13.07 -11.37
CA GLN A 137 -1.83 14.38 -11.78
C GLN A 137 -0.70 14.32 -12.83
N GLU A 138 -0.09 13.15 -13.05
CA GLU A 138 1.01 12.97 -14.01
C GLU A 138 0.52 12.44 -15.37
N VAL A 139 -0.76 12.09 -15.47
CA VAL A 139 -1.39 11.67 -16.73
C VAL A 139 -2.05 12.88 -17.41
N SER A 140 -1.23 13.86 -17.77
CA SER A 140 -1.67 14.91 -18.70
C SER A 140 -1.84 14.31 -20.10
N GLY A 141 -3.07 13.95 -20.46
CA GLY A 141 -3.37 13.40 -21.78
C GLY A 141 -4.54 12.43 -21.87
N VAL A 142 -5.19 12.09 -20.77
CA VAL A 142 -6.38 11.23 -20.80
C VAL A 142 -7.63 12.08 -20.58
N SER A 143 -7.98 12.87 -21.60
CA SER A 143 -9.25 13.64 -21.61
C SER A 143 -10.42 12.89 -22.24
N ASP A 144 -10.22 11.69 -22.78
CA ASP A 144 -11.25 11.03 -23.61
C ASP A 144 -11.44 9.54 -23.26
N TRP A 145 -11.83 9.25 -22.01
CA TRP A 145 -12.50 7.98 -21.74
C TRP A 145 -14.01 8.21 -21.81
N PRO A 146 -14.74 7.58 -22.76
CA PRO A 146 -16.20 7.59 -22.72
C PRO A 146 -16.67 6.81 -21.48
N ILE A 147 -17.56 7.44 -20.72
CA ILE A 147 -18.28 6.87 -19.59
C ILE A 147 -19.34 5.89 -20.13
#